data_d8085610c366d9eaddf4346c9d38082b
#
_entry.id   d8085610c366d9eaddf4346c9d38082b
#
_cell.length_a   1.000
_cell.length_b   1.000
_cell.length_c   1.000
_cell.angle_alpha   90.00
_cell.angle_beta   90.00
_cell.angle_gamma   90.00
#
_symmetry.space_group_name_H-M   'P 1'
#
loop_
_entity.id
_entity.type
_entity.pdbx_description
1 polymer ?
#
loop_
_entity_poly.entity_id
_entity_poly.type
_entity_poly.pdbx_seq_one_letter_code
_entity_poly.pdbx_strand_id
1 'polypeptide(L)' 'MKELVEVIAKALVDNPDEVVVTEKTEGKTITVELHVAPSDMGKVIGKQGRIAKAIRSVVKAAASREEKKVDLKIQ' A
#
# COMPACT_ATOMS: atom_id res chain seq x y z
N MET A 1 8.90 -1.86 4.73
CA MET A 1 7.77 -1.18 4.05
C MET A 1 6.73 -2.15 3.52
N LYS A 2 7.16 -3.17 2.80
CA LYS A 2 6.28 -4.19 2.25
C LYS A 2 5.39 -4.85 3.31
N GLU A 3 5.96 -5.27 4.41
CA GLU A 3 5.21 -5.94 5.47
C GLU A 3 4.16 -5.03 6.11
N LEU A 4 4.48 -3.76 6.25
CA LEU A 4 3.56 -2.77 6.79
C LEU A 4 2.33 -2.63 5.90
N VAL A 5 2.54 -2.47 4.59
CA VAL A 5 1.45 -2.36 3.62
C VAL A 5 0.61 -3.64 3.60
N GLU A 6 1.28 -4.78 3.65
CA GLU A 6 0.62 -6.08 3.64
C GLU A 6 -0.33 -6.24 4.84
N VAL A 7 0.15 -5.91 6.04
CA VAL A 7 -0.67 -6.00 7.25
C VAL A 7 -1.89 -5.09 7.16
N ILE A 8 -1.70 -3.86 6.74
CA ILE A 8 -2.80 -2.90 6.64
C ILE A 8 -3.80 -3.33 5.58
N ALA A 9 -3.33 -3.71 4.40
CA ALA A 9 -4.21 -4.12 3.31
C ALA A 9 -5.04 -5.34 3.68
N LYS A 10 -4.41 -6.36 4.26
CA LYS A 10 -5.10 -7.57 4.66
C LYS A 10 -6.16 -7.33 5.73
N ALA A 11 -5.95 -6.34 6.57
CA ALA A 11 -6.93 -5.99 7.61
C ALA A 11 -8.16 -5.28 7.06
N LEU A 12 -8.05 -4.66 5.89
CA LEU A 12 -9.09 -3.78 5.36
C LEU A 12 -9.86 -4.35 4.16
N VAL A 13 -9.37 -5.42 3.54
CA VAL A 13 -10.02 -6.02 2.37
C VAL A 13 -10.81 -7.26 2.76
N ASP A 14 -11.73 -7.66 1.87
CA ASP A 14 -12.55 -8.85 2.09
C ASP A 14 -11.84 -10.14 1.67
N ASN A 15 -10.85 -10.03 0.78
CA ASN A 15 -10.11 -11.17 0.25
C ASN A 15 -8.62 -11.04 0.57
N PRO A 16 -8.24 -11.16 1.85
CA PRO A 16 -6.85 -10.95 2.24
C PRO A 16 -5.87 -11.95 1.60
N ASP A 17 -6.35 -13.13 1.22
CA ASP A 17 -5.50 -14.14 0.56
C ASP A 17 -5.03 -13.70 -0.82
N GLU A 18 -5.70 -12.74 -1.43
CA GLU A 18 -5.32 -12.23 -2.74
C GLU A 18 -4.47 -10.97 -2.68
N VAL A 19 -4.14 -10.51 -1.48
CA VAL A 19 -3.25 -9.36 -1.33
C VAL A 19 -1.82 -9.77 -1.64
N VAL A 20 -1.21 -9.08 -2.59
CA VAL A 20 0.20 -9.28 -2.94
C VAL A 20 0.88 -7.92 -2.92
N VAL A 21 1.98 -7.83 -2.18
CA VAL A 21 2.76 -6.60 -2.08
C VAL A 21 4.18 -6.86 -2.55
N THR A 22 4.66 -6.00 -3.45
CA THR A 22 6.05 -6.04 -3.89
C THR A 22 6.72 -4.73 -3.55
N GLU A 23 8.01 -4.77 -3.33
CA GLU A 23 8.79 -3.59 -2.96
C GLU A 23 10.08 -3.57 -3.75
N LYS A 24 10.44 -2.39 -4.24
CA LYS A 24 11.70 -2.18 -4.94
C LYS A 24 12.32 -0.89 -4.42
N THR A 25 13.58 -0.97 -4.03
CA THR A 25 14.31 0.20 -3.54
C THR A 25 15.41 0.57 -4.53
N GLU A 26 15.40 1.82 -4.96
CA GLU A 26 16.46 2.37 -5.82
C GLU A 26 16.94 3.68 -5.20
N GLY A 27 18.17 3.68 -4.67
CA GLY A 27 18.69 4.85 -3.97
C GLY A 27 17.82 5.21 -2.78
N LYS A 28 17.24 6.39 -2.80
CA LYS A 28 16.37 6.88 -1.73
C LYS A 28 14.89 6.73 -2.07
N THR A 29 14.56 6.05 -3.15
CA THR A 29 13.18 5.85 -3.58
C THR A 29 12.75 4.41 -3.35
N ILE A 30 11.63 4.24 -2.66
CA ILE A 30 11.02 2.94 -2.44
C ILE A 30 9.72 2.91 -3.25
N THR A 31 9.60 1.95 -4.16
CA THR A 31 8.37 1.74 -4.91
C THR A 31 7.68 0.52 -4.34
N VAL A 32 6.45 0.70 -3.88
CA VAL A 32 5.63 -0.37 -3.33
C VAL A 32 4.43 -0.57 -4.24
N GLU A 33 4.23 -1.80 -4.70
CA GLU A 33 3.08 -2.15 -5.50
C GLU A 33 2.16 -3.05 -4.69
N LEU A 34 0.91 -2.62 -4.58
CA LEU A 34 -0.12 -3.36 -3.86
C LEU A 34 -1.14 -3.90 -4.86
N HIS A 35 -1.31 -5.22 -4.85
CA HIS A 35 -2.34 -5.89 -5.64
C HIS A 35 -3.41 -6.41 -4.71
N VAL A 36 -4.66 -6.16 -5.06
CA VAL A 36 -5.81 -6.68 -4.32
C VAL A 36 -6.75 -7.40 -5.28
N ALA A 37 -7.68 -8.18 -4.73
CA ALA A 37 -8.69 -8.84 -5.55
C ALA A 37 -9.48 -7.80 -6.34
N PRO A 38 -9.90 -8.10 -7.57
CA PRO A 38 -10.72 -7.15 -8.35
C PRO A 38 -11.97 -6.69 -7.60
N SER A 39 -12.58 -7.56 -6.81
CA SER A 39 -13.75 -7.21 -6.01
C SER A 39 -13.42 -6.24 -4.87
N ASP A 40 -12.16 -6.21 -4.43
CA ASP A 40 -11.72 -5.29 -3.38
C ASP A 40 -11.21 -3.96 -3.94
N MET A 41 -10.90 -3.90 -5.21
CA MET A 41 -10.35 -2.69 -5.83
C MET A 41 -11.30 -1.50 -5.66
N GLY A 42 -12.58 -1.71 -5.88
CA GLY A 42 -13.58 -0.66 -5.69
C GLY A 42 -13.65 -0.18 -4.25
N LYS A 43 -13.45 -1.07 -3.30
CA LYS A 43 -13.44 -0.75 -1.88
C LYS A 43 -12.21 0.07 -1.50
N VAL A 44 -11.05 -0.32 -2.02
CA VAL A 44 -9.79 0.36 -1.72
C VAL A 44 -9.76 1.77 -2.31
N ILE A 45 -10.20 1.92 -3.54
CA ILE A 45 -10.17 3.20 -4.26
C ILE A 45 -11.45 3.99 -4.05
N GLY A 46 -12.57 3.32 -3.81
CA GLY A 46 -13.87 3.93 -3.62
C GLY A 46 -13.97 4.75 -2.34
N LYS A 47 -15.14 5.35 -2.12
CA LYS A 47 -15.39 6.20 -0.94
C LYS A 47 -14.32 7.27 -0.78
N GLN A 48 -14.00 7.96 -1.89
CA GLN A 48 -13.00 9.03 -1.92
C GLN A 48 -11.58 8.52 -1.63
N GLY A 49 -11.34 7.22 -1.86
CA GLY A 49 -10.01 6.64 -1.70
C GLY A 49 -9.52 6.58 -0.26
N ARG A 50 -10.41 6.44 0.71
CA ARG A 50 -10.04 6.46 2.13
C ARG A 50 -9.01 5.42 2.50
N ILE A 51 -9.18 4.19 2.02
CA ILE A 51 -8.21 3.10 2.32
C ILE A 51 -6.87 3.40 1.66
N ALA A 52 -6.89 3.79 0.39
CA ALA A 52 -5.67 4.15 -0.32
C ALA A 52 -4.93 5.30 0.35
N LYS A 53 -5.66 6.33 0.77
CA LYS A 53 -5.07 7.48 1.48
C LYS A 53 -4.48 7.08 2.82
N ALA A 54 -5.17 6.21 3.56
CA ALA A 54 -4.68 5.74 4.85
C ALA A 54 -3.36 4.99 4.69
N ILE A 55 -3.29 4.09 3.71
CA ILE A 55 -2.06 3.33 3.43
C ILE A 55 -0.94 4.29 3.02
N ARG A 56 -1.23 5.24 2.12
CA ARG A 56 -0.23 6.22 1.69
C ARG A 56 0.30 7.05 2.84
N SER A 57 -0.56 7.48 3.74
CA SER A 57 -0.14 8.28 4.90
C SER A 57 0.82 7.50 5.80
N VAL A 58 0.52 6.23 6.04
CA VAL A 58 1.36 5.39 6.90
C VAL A 58 2.72 5.13 6.25
N VAL A 59 2.74 4.75 4.96
CA VAL A 59 4.01 4.46 4.29
C VAL A 59 4.85 5.71 4.10
N LYS A 60 4.20 6.85 3.86
CA LYS A 60 4.91 8.12 3.72
C LYS A 60 5.59 8.51 5.02
N ALA A 61 4.90 8.36 6.15
CA ALA A 61 5.47 8.63 7.45
C ALA A 61 6.65 7.70 7.75
N ALA A 62 6.51 6.41 7.44
CA ALA A 62 7.58 5.45 7.66
C ALA A 62 8.79 5.74 6.77
N ALA A 63 8.58 6.09 5.51
CA ALA A 63 9.66 6.43 4.60
C ALA A 63 10.38 7.71 5.04
N SER A 64 9.64 8.68 5.54
CA SER A 64 10.19 9.94 6.01
C SER A 64 11.17 9.73 7.18
N ARG A 65 10.87 8.77 8.05
CA ARG A 65 11.77 8.43 9.17
C ARG A 65 13.11 7.90 8.69
N GLU A 66 13.12 7.26 7.52
CA GLU A 66 14.34 6.72 6.93
C GLU A 66 14.96 7.68 5.91
N GLU A 67 14.42 8.90 5.81
CA GLU A 67 14.86 9.92 4.85
C GLU A 67 14.76 9.41 3.41
N LYS A 68 13.70 8.65 3.12
CA LYS A 68 13.42 8.09 1.80
C LYS A 68 12.10 8.59 1.28
N LYS A 69 11.94 8.50 -0.04
CA LYS A 69 10.66 8.76 -0.69
C LYS A 69 9.99 7.43 -0.98
N VAL A 70 8.67 7.39 -0.86
CA VAL A 70 7.91 6.20 -1.19
C VAL A 70 6.90 6.53 -2.28
N ASP A 71 6.77 5.62 -3.23
CA ASP A 71 5.78 5.68 -4.29
C ASP A 71 4.92 4.44 -4.16
N LEU A 72 3.64 4.62 -3.88
CA LEU A 72 2.70 3.53 -3.71
C LEU A 72 1.81 3.41 -4.94
N LYS A 73 1.80 2.23 -5.54
CA LYS A 73 0.94 1.92 -6.68
C LYS A 73 -0.05 0.85 -6.25
N ILE A 74 -1.31 1.08 -6.54
CA ILE A 74 -2.39 0.13 -6.22
C ILE A 74 -2.97 -0.40 -7.52
N GLN A 75 -2.96 -1.72 -7.66
CA GLN A 75 -3.42 -2.40 -8.88
C GLN A 75 -4.41 -3.51 -8.57
#